data_d7da525e5ba8c201f82d433039003472
#
_entry.id   d7da525e5ba8c201f82d433039003472
#
_cell.length_a   1.000
_cell.length_b   1.000
_cell.length_c   1.000
_cell.angle_alpha   90.00
_cell.angle_beta   90.00
_cell.angle_gamma   90.00
#
_symmetry.space_group_name_H-M   'P 1'
#
loop_
_entity.id
_entity.type
_entity.pdbx_description
1 polymer ?
#
loop_
_entity_poly.entity_id
_entity_poly.type
_entity_poly.pdbx_seq_one_letter_code
_entity_poly.pdbx_strand_id
1 'polypeptide(L)'
;MSIQKLENYNNKSAIQEEVMILTDTLKDVAKQLISAETFDKIVALADLSTEDNYQELLKIIATMTNDELAVISRYFAVLPLLINISEDVDLAYEINYKNNAGEDYLGKLSTTIDLVAGRDDAADILEHLNVVPVLTAHPTQVQRQSMLELTHKIHNLLRRYRDVRLGLMNRDKWLDELRCYVEIIMQTEMIREKKLKVSNEITNVMN
;
A
#
# COMPACT_ATOMS: atom_id res chain seq x y z
N MET A 1 -5.07 31.01 8.33
CA MET A 1 -5.31 29.62 8.81
C MET A 1 -4.17 29.29 9.74
N SER A 2 -4.41 29.17 11.06
CA SER A 2 -3.33 29.13 12.04
C SER A 2 -2.59 27.80 11.99
N ILE A 3 -1.27 27.87 12.12
CA ILE A 3 -0.33 26.75 12.24
C ILE A 3 -0.76 25.73 13.31
N GLN A 4 -1.43 26.20 14.38
CA GLN A 4 -2.00 25.35 15.45
C GLN A 4 -3.06 24.31 14.99
N LYS A 5 -3.74 24.50 13.85
CA LYS A 5 -4.60 23.46 13.29
C LYS A 5 -3.84 22.36 12.56
N LEU A 6 -2.57 22.59 12.23
CA LEU A 6 -1.68 21.61 11.61
C LEU A 6 -0.97 20.73 12.66
N GLU A 7 -0.78 21.24 13.88
CA GLU A 7 -0.10 20.52 14.97
C GLU A 7 -0.93 19.39 15.59
N ASN A 8 -2.25 19.38 15.40
CA ASN A 8 -3.15 18.30 15.85
C ASN A 8 -3.30 17.16 14.84
N TYR A 9 -2.46 17.09 13.81
CA TYR A 9 -2.38 15.95 12.93
C TYR A 9 -1.65 14.80 13.63
N ASN A 10 -2.39 14.05 14.45
CA ASN A 10 -1.88 12.85 15.08
C ASN A 10 -1.79 11.77 13.97
N ASN A 11 -0.61 11.57 13.39
CA ASN A 11 -0.36 10.65 12.27
C ASN A 11 -0.96 9.26 12.51
N LYS A 12 -0.84 8.72 13.73
CA LYS A 12 -1.43 7.41 14.07
C LYS A 12 -2.94 7.36 13.90
N SER A 13 -3.66 8.44 14.15
CA SER A 13 -5.12 8.46 13.96
C SER A 13 -5.50 8.61 12.49
N ALA A 14 -4.64 9.22 11.68
CA ALA A 14 -4.88 9.43 10.25
C ALA A 14 -4.76 8.14 9.45
N ILE A 15 -3.68 7.40 9.64
CA ILE A 15 -3.47 6.12 8.95
C ILE A 15 -4.53 5.09 9.35
N GLN A 16 -4.93 5.06 10.62
CA GLN A 16 -6.01 4.17 11.07
C GLN A 16 -7.35 4.50 10.39
N GLU A 17 -7.67 5.79 10.25
CA GLU A 17 -8.87 6.23 9.54
C GLU A 17 -8.80 5.88 8.05
N GLU A 18 -7.67 6.09 7.38
CA GLU A 18 -7.47 5.74 5.98
C GLU A 18 -7.59 4.23 5.74
N VAL A 19 -6.92 3.41 6.56
CA VAL A 19 -7.00 1.95 6.48
C VAL A 19 -8.44 1.46 6.69
N MET A 20 -9.18 2.06 7.62
CA MET A 20 -10.58 1.74 7.84
C MET A 20 -11.43 2.08 6.61
N ILE A 21 -11.26 3.28 6.03
CA ILE A 21 -11.98 3.69 4.83
C ILE A 21 -11.66 2.75 3.65
N LEU A 22 -10.39 2.40 3.45
CA LEU A 22 -9.97 1.49 2.40
C LEU A 22 -10.58 0.09 2.57
N THR A 23 -10.56 -0.43 3.80
CA THR A 23 -11.13 -1.74 4.13
C THR A 23 -12.64 -1.76 3.93
N ASP A 24 -13.35 -0.72 4.38
CA ASP A 24 -14.79 -0.61 4.22
C ASP A 24 -15.16 -0.45 2.74
N THR A 25 -14.41 0.37 1.99
CA THR A 25 -14.61 0.52 0.55
C THR A 25 -14.42 -0.81 -0.18
N LEU A 26 -13.36 -1.58 0.15
CA LEU A 26 -13.13 -2.89 -0.45
C LEU A 26 -14.25 -3.88 -0.11
N LYS A 27 -14.73 -3.89 1.13
CA LYS A 27 -15.88 -4.72 1.54
C LYS A 27 -17.13 -4.38 0.77
N ASP A 28 -17.44 -3.08 0.62
CA ASP A 28 -18.63 -2.63 -0.10
C ASP A 28 -18.57 -2.98 -1.59
N VAL A 29 -17.40 -2.79 -2.22
CA VAL A 29 -17.17 -3.19 -3.61
C VAL A 29 -17.29 -4.71 -3.77
N ALA A 30 -16.68 -5.49 -2.87
CA ALA A 30 -16.77 -6.94 -2.91
C ALA A 30 -18.24 -7.41 -2.81
N LYS A 31 -19.05 -6.84 -1.89
CA LYS A 31 -20.48 -7.17 -1.78
C LYS A 31 -21.29 -6.89 -3.06
N GLN A 32 -20.85 -5.93 -3.86
CA GLN A 32 -21.54 -5.60 -5.12
C GLN A 32 -21.12 -6.52 -6.27
N LEU A 33 -19.86 -6.96 -6.28
CA LEU A 33 -19.28 -7.72 -7.39
C LEU A 33 -19.44 -9.23 -7.27
N ILE A 34 -19.59 -9.75 -6.05
CA ILE A 34 -19.59 -11.19 -5.78
C ILE A 34 -20.91 -11.64 -5.14
N SER A 35 -21.19 -12.95 -5.19
CA SER A 35 -22.37 -13.49 -4.54
C SER A 35 -22.31 -13.35 -3.02
N ALA A 36 -23.47 -13.21 -2.38
CA ALA A 36 -23.55 -13.15 -0.92
C ALA A 36 -22.90 -14.37 -0.25
N GLU A 37 -23.08 -15.57 -0.81
CA GLU A 37 -22.49 -16.81 -0.30
C GLU A 37 -20.95 -16.75 -0.33
N THR A 38 -20.36 -16.29 -1.46
CA THR A 38 -18.90 -16.14 -1.57
C THR A 38 -18.37 -15.06 -0.63
N PHE A 39 -19.13 -13.97 -0.44
CA PHE A 39 -18.76 -12.93 0.51
C PHE A 39 -18.77 -13.42 1.95
N ASP A 40 -19.76 -14.23 2.34
CA ASP A 40 -19.84 -14.83 3.68
C ASP A 40 -18.61 -15.75 3.95
N LYS A 41 -18.12 -16.44 2.92
CA LYS A 41 -16.87 -17.22 3.01
C LYS A 41 -15.65 -16.31 3.23
N ILE A 42 -15.59 -15.11 2.61
CA ILE A 42 -14.51 -14.13 2.89
C ILE A 42 -14.53 -13.70 4.35
N VAL A 43 -15.72 -13.38 4.88
CA VAL A 43 -15.87 -12.97 6.28
C VAL A 43 -15.43 -14.09 7.21
N ALA A 44 -15.92 -15.31 6.98
CA ALA A 44 -15.54 -16.48 7.79
C ALA A 44 -14.03 -16.77 7.77
N LEU A 45 -13.38 -16.63 6.61
CA LEU A 45 -11.92 -16.79 6.50
C LEU A 45 -11.16 -15.69 7.23
N ALA A 46 -11.64 -14.44 7.17
CA ALA A 46 -11.04 -13.31 7.87
C ALA A 46 -11.12 -13.49 9.41
N ASP A 47 -12.29 -13.91 9.91
CA ASP A 47 -12.49 -14.15 11.34
C ASP A 47 -11.62 -15.31 11.84
N LEU A 48 -11.55 -16.41 11.10
CA LEU A 48 -10.73 -17.57 11.45
C LEU A 48 -9.22 -17.30 11.35
N SER A 49 -8.79 -16.36 10.51
CA SER A 49 -7.36 -16.00 10.39
C SER A 49 -6.80 -15.30 11.62
N THR A 50 -7.66 -14.74 12.47
CA THR A 50 -7.29 -14.10 13.74
C THR A 50 -7.12 -15.09 14.89
N GLU A 51 -7.60 -16.32 14.73
CA GLU A 51 -7.54 -17.41 15.68
C GLU A 51 -6.67 -18.56 15.12
N ASP A 52 -6.05 -19.36 15.97
CA ASP A 52 -5.15 -20.47 15.55
C ASP A 52 -5.95 -21.68 15.01
N ASN A 53 -6.93 -21.43 14.11
CA ASN A 53 -7.93 -22.36 13.59
C ASN A 53 -7.61 -22.89 12.18
N TYR A 54 -6.34 -23.20 11.93
CA TYR A 54 -5.86 -23.66 10.61
C TYR A 54 -6.67 -24.82 10.00
N GLN A 55 -7.08 -25.80 10.84
CA GLN A 55 -7.86 -26.96 10.38
C GLN A 55 -9.26 -26.56 9.87
N GLU A 56 -9.86 -25.55 10.47
CA GLU A 56 -11.18 -25.06 10.09
C GLU A 56 -11.11 -24.23 8.80
N LEU A 57 -10.06 -23.42 8.66
CA LEU A 57 -9.73 -22.74 7.41
C LEU A 57 -9.62 -23.72 6.23
N LEU A 58 -8.87 -24.81 6.41
CA LEU A 58 -8.72 -25.85 5.37
C LEU A 58 -10.05 -26.50 4.98
N LYS A 59 -10.94 -26.73 5.94
CA LYS A 59 -12.28 -27.30 5.65
C LYS A 59 -13.10 -26.35 4.78
N ILE A 60 -13.12 -25.05 5.11
CA ILE A 60 -13.85 -24.05 4.32
C ILE A 60 -13.26 -23.98 2.91
N ILE A 61 -11.94 -23.90 2.79
CA ILE A 61 -11.24 -23.82 1.50
C ILE A 61 -11.55 -25.07 0.64
N ALA A 62 -11.58 -26.25 1.25
CA ALA A 62 -11.87 -27.51 0.53
C ALA A 62 -13.29 -27.59 -0.04
N THR A 63 -14.22 -26.77 0.41
CA THR A 63 -15.60 -26.67 -0.13
C THR A 63 -15.77 -25.71 -1.29
N MET A 64 -14.72 -24.91 -1.57
CA MET A 64 -14.80 -23.83 -2.58
C MET A 64 -14.57 -24.34 -3.99
N THR A 65 -15.28 -23.74 -4.92
CA THR A 65 -15.01 -23.90 -6.36
C THR A 65 -13.76 -23.12 -6.76
N ASN A 66 -13.20 -23.43 -7.92
CA ASN A 66 -12.06 -22.69 -8.46
C ASN A 66 -12.36 -21.20 -8.69
N ASP A 67 -13.59 -20.89 -9.11
CA ASP A 67 -14.00 -19.49 -9.32
C ASP A 67 -14.10 -18.73 -8.01
N GLU A 68 -14.66 -19.33 -6.97
CA GLU A 68 -14.69 -18.75 -5.62
C GLU A 68 -13.28 -18.55 -5.06
N LEU A 69 -12.39 -19.54 -5.21
CA LEU A 69 -11.00 -19.43 -4.79
C LEU A 69 -10.27 -18.29 -5.49
N ALA A 70 -10.51 -18.12 -6.79
CA ALA A 70 -9.91 -17.02 -7.56
C ALA A 70 -10.35 -15.64 -7.04
N VAL A 71 -11.65 -15.46 -6.80
CA VAL A 71 -12.22 -14.21 -6.30
C VAL A 71 -11.78 -13.92 -4.87
N ILE A 72 -11.82 -14.93 -3.99
CA ILE A 72 -11.42 -14.80 -2.59
C ILE A 72 -9.92 -14.49 -2.48
N SER A 73 -9.08 -15.20 -3.25
CA SER A 73 -7.64 -14.93 -3.30
C SER A 73 -7.35 -13.50 -3.76
N ARG A 74 -8.12 -13.00 -4.73
CA ARG A 74 -8.01 -11.60 -5.19
C ARG A 74 -8.37 -10.62 -4.10
N TYR A 75 -9.46 -10.83 -3.36
CA TYR A 75 -9.84 -9.98 -2.24
C TYR A 75 -8.72 -9.87 -1.21
N PHE A 76 -8.17 -11.01 -0.77
CA PHE A 76 -7.07 -11.05 0.19
C PHE A 76 -5.72 -10.57 -0.37
N ALA A 77 -5.55 -10.48 -1.67
CA ALA A 77 -4.39 -9.86 -2.29
C ALA A 77 -4.53 -8.34 -2.43
N VAL A 78 -5.76 -7.84 -2.69
CA VAL A 78 -6.04 -6.41 -2.82
C VAL A 78 -5.99 -5.72 -1.45
N LEU A 79 -6.46 -6.36 -0.39
CA LEU A 79 -6.48 -5.77 0.96
C LEU A 79 -5.09 -5.29 1.43
N PRO A 80 -4.05 -6.12 1.49
CA PRO A 80 -2.71 -5.67 1.88
C PRO A 80 -2.11 -4.68 0.88
N LEU A 81 -2.44 -4.78 -0.41
CA LEU A 81 -2.01 -3.80 -1.40
C LEU A 81 -2.52 -2.39 -1.04
N LEU A 82 -3.79 -2.25 -0.69
CA LEU A 82 -4.38 -0.98 -0.29
C LEU A 82 -3.77 -0.45 1.01
N ILE A 83 -3.53 -1.32 1.98
CA ILE A 83 -2.88 -0.96 3.25
C ILE A 83 -1.46 -0.47 3.00
N ASN A 84 -0.68 -1.16 2.20
CA ASN A 84 0.69 -0.76 1.86
C ASN A 84 0.73 0.62 1.17
N ILE A 85 -0.24 0.93 0.29
CA ILE A 85 -0.32 2.25 -0.34
C ILE A 85 -0.57 3.34 0.71
N SER A 86 -1.42 3.08 1.71
CA SER A 86 -1.67 4.04 2.80
C SER A 86 -0.43 4.24 3.66
N GLU A 87 0.30 3.18 3.98
CA GLU A 87 1.56 3.25 4.73
C GLU A 87 2.63 4.03 3.97
N ASP A 88 2.77 3.84 2.66
CA ASP A 88 3.70 4.58 1.81
C ASP A 88 3.37 6.09 1.78
N VAL A 89 2.08 6.44 1.71
CA VAL A 89 1.62 7.83 1.76
C VAL A 89 1.93 8.46 3.11
N ASP A 90 1.66 7.77 4.22
CA ASP A 90 1.92 8.26 5.57
C ASP A 90 3.41 8.46 5.82
N LEU A 91 4.24 7.49 5.44
CA LEU A 91 5.70 7.59 5.53
C LEU A 91 6.24 8.79 4.74
N ALA A 92 5.74 9.02 3.53
CA ALA A 92 6.14 10.17 2.73
C ALA A 92 5.77 11.51 3.40
N TYR A 93 4.61 11.58 4.07
CA TYR A 93 4.23 12.75 4.87
C TYR A 93 5.12 12.95 6.09
N GLU A 94 5.41 11.89 6.82
CA GLU A 94 6.26 11.93 8.00
C GLU A 94 7.66 12.45 7.65
N ILE A 95 8.27 11.91 6.59
CA ILE A 95 9.58 12.33 6.10
C ILE A 95 9.56 13.82 5.69
N ASN A 96 8.55 14.24 4.93
CA ASN A 96 8.43 15.63 4.49
C ASN A 96 8.20 16.59 5.67
N TYR A 97 7.39 16.18 6.65
CA TYR A 97 7.14 16.96 7.85
C TYR A 97 8.44 17.16 8.65
N LYS A 98 9.17 16.09 8.95
CA LYS A 98 10.44 16.14 9.68
C LYS A 98 11.49 16.98 8.95
N ASN A 99 11.60 16.82 7.63
CA ASN A 99 12.49 17.64 6.83
C ASN A 99 12.17 19.14 6.92
N ASN A 100 10.88 19.51 6.83
CA ASN A 100 10.45 20.92 6.90
C ASN A 100 10.59 21.50 8.32
N ALA A 101 10.44 20.67 9.35
CA ALA A 101 10.66 21.06 10.73
C ALA A 101 12.14 21.14 11.12
N GLY A 102 13.05 20.69 10.24
CA GLY A 102 14.48 20.60 10.54
C GLY A 102 14.81 19.50 11.54
N GLU A 103 13.88 18.56 11.75
CA GLU A 103 14.06 17.42 12.65
C GLU A 103 14.91 16.32 12.00
N ASP A 104 15.66 15.63 12.83
CA ASP A 104 16.43 14.46 12.41
C ASP A 104 15.56 13.21 12.45
N TYR A 105 15.73 12.33 11.44
CA TYR A 105 15.08 11.03 11.38
C TYR A 105 16.04 9.95 10.89
N LEU A 106 15.79 8.72 11.29
CA LEU A 106 16.57 7.56 10.83
C LEU A 106 16.48 7.43 9.30
N GLY A 107 17.63 7.37 8.63
CA GLY A 107 17.72 7.32 7.17
C GLY A 107 18.06 8.66 6.51
N LYS A 108 18.05 9.77 7.25
CA LYS A 108 18.58 11.04 6.75
C LYS A 108 20.11 10.95 6.67
N LEU A 109 20.67 11.27 5.53
CA LEU A 109 22.12 11.15 5.31
C LEU A 109 22.94 11.97 6.31
N SER A 110 22.50 13.19 6.67
CA SER A 110 23.15 14.02 7.68
C SER A 110 23.22 13.31 9.04
N THR A 111 22.12 12.72 9.51
CA THR A 111 22.07 11.99 10.78
C THR A 111 23.02 10.79 10.77
N THR A 112 23.12 10.09 9.65
CA THR A 112 24.05 8.97 9.49
C THR A 112 25.51 9.46 9.51
N ILE A 113 25.81 10.56 8.83
CA ILE A 113 27.12 11.18 8.85
C ILE A 113 27.51 11.62 10.26
N ASP A 114 26.60 12.27 10.99
CA ASP A 114 26.83 12.74 12.36
C ASP A 114 27.13 11.56 13.33
N LEU A 115 26.41 10.43 13.16
CA LEU A 115 26.65 9.20 13.92
C LEU A 115 28.03 8.61 13.66
N VAL A 116 28.51 8.69 12.42
CA VAL A 116 29.84 8.20 12.02
C VAL A 116 30.93 9.18 12.43
N ALA A 117 30.72 10.49 12.23
CA ALA A 117 31.70 11.53 12.49
C ALA A 117 32.15 11.62 13.98
N GLY A 118 31.28 11.17 14.92
CA GLY A 118 31.59 11.09 16.33
C GLY A 118 32.47 9.88 16.77
N ARG A 119 32.87 9.03 15.82
CA ARG A 119 33.65 7.82 16.08
C ARG A 119 35.11 8.04 15.75
N ASP A 120 36.00 7.46 16.56
CA ASP A 120 37.45 7.53 16.35
C ASP A 120 37.91 6.82 15.06
N ASP A 121 37.12 5.83 14.60
CA ASP A 121 37.37 5.05 13.39
C ASP A 121 36.58 5.58 12.16
N ALA A 122 36.00 6.77 12.21
CA ALA A 122 35.15 7.34 11.16
C ALA A 122 35.85 7.39 9.79
N ALA A 123 37.10 7.81 9.75
CA ALA A 123 37.87 7.92 8.51
C ALA A 123 38.10 6.54 7.88
N ASP A 124 38.42 5.54 8.67
CA ASP A 124 38.61 4.15 8.22
C ASP A 124 37.31 3.54 7.70
N ILE A 125 36.19 3.77 8.40
CA ILE A 125 34.88 3.31 7.95
C ILE A 125 34.52 3.92 6.58
N LEU A 126 34.70 5.23 6.39
CA LEU A 126 34.36 5.92 5.16
C LEU A 126 35.29 5.52 3.99
N GLU A 127 36.58 5.28 4.25
CA GLU A 127 37.56 4.84 3.26
C GLU A 127 37.21 3.42 2.74
N HIS A 128 36.72 2.55 3.63
CA HIS A 128 36.35 1.17 3.28
C HIS A 128 34.88 0.97 2.94
N LEU A 129 34.04 2.04 3.00
CA LEU A 129 32.63 1.97 2.66
C LEU A 129 32.44 1.65 1.17
N ASN A 130 31.86 0.50 0.90
CA ASN A 130 31.51 0.09 -0.47
C ASN A 130 30.00 -0.11 -0.57
N VAL A 131 29.34 0.72 -1.38
CA VAL A 131 27.91 0.59 -1.68
C VAL A 131 27.76 -0.09 -3.02
N VAL A 132 27.37 -1.36 -3.00
CA VAL A 132 27.12 -2.14 -4.22
C VAL A 132 25.62 -2.22 -4.47
N PRO A 133 25.06 -1.42 -5.39
CA PRO A 133 23.67 -1.56 -5.77
C PRO A 133 23.46 -2.88 -6.51
N VAL A 134 22.59 -3.72 -5.99
CA VAL A 134 22.19 -4.97 -6.65
C VAL A 134 20.88 -4.73 -7.38
N LEU A 135 20.91 -4.74 -8.70
CA LEU A 135 19.71 -4.70 -9.53
C LEU A 135 19.16 -6.13 -9.64
N THR A 136 18.11 -6.40 -8.89
CA THR A 136 17.38 -7.66 -8.98
C THR A 136 16.12 -7.48 -9.81
N ALA A 137 15.71 -8.55 -10.53
CA ALA A 137 14.37 -8.60 -11.12
C ALA A 137 13.33 -8.58 -9.99
N HIS A 138 12.70 -7.42 -9.80
CA HIS A 138 11.75 -7.22 -8.72
C HIS A 138 10.37 -7.82 -9.07
N PRO A 139 9.57 -8.30 -8.09
CA PRO A 139 8.19 -8.75 -8.31
C PRO A 139 7.29 -7.74 -9.03
N THR A 140 7.61 -6.45 -8.95
CA THR A 140 6.92 -5.38 -9.71
C THR A 140 6.91 -5.60 -11.22
N GLN A 141 7.89 -6.34 -11.75
CA GLN A 141 7.92 -6.71 -13.18
C GLN A 141 6.89 -7.79 -13.52
N VAL A 142 6.37 -8.51 -12.53
CA VAL A 142 5.31 -9.51 -12.69
C VAL A 142 3.93 -8.84 -12.75
N GLN A 143 3.79 -7.67 -12.16
CA GLN A 143 2.53 -6.92 -12.18
C GLN A 143 2.25 -6.34 -13.57
N ARG A 144 0.96 -6.26 -13.91
CA ARG A 144 0.53 -5.59 -15.14
C ARG A 144 0.73 -4.08 -15.01
N GLN A 145 1.07 -3.43 -16.12
CA GLN A 145 1.19 -1.96 -16.17
C GLN A 145 -0.10 -1.28 -15.69
N SER A 146 -1.26 -1.82 -16.05
CA SER A 146 -2.56 -1.31 -15.58
C SER A 146 -2.72 -1.34 -14.06
N MET A 147 -2.16 -2.37 -13.39
CA MET A 147 -2.15 -2.44 -11.93
C MET A 147 -1.28 -1.37 -11.31
N LEU A 148 -0.08 -1.16 -11.85
CA LEU A 148 0.83 -0.10 -11.40
C LEU A 148 0.20 1.28 -11.54
N GLU A 149 -0.46 1.55 -12.67
CA GLU A 149 -1.17 2.81 -12.89
C GLU A 149 -2.34 3.02 -11.92
N LEU A 150 -3.11 1.97 -11.63
CA LEU A 150 -4.20 2.04 -10.65
C LEU A 150 -3.66 2.26 -9.23
N THR A 151 -2.62 1.55 -8.84
CA THR A 151 -1.93 1.74 -7.57
C THR A 151 -1.46 3.18 -7.41
N HIS A 152 -0.86 3.74 -8.47
CA HIS A 152 -0.41 5.13 -8.48
C HIS A 152 -1.57 6.14 -8.38
N LYS A 153 -2.71 5.87 -9.03
CA LYS A 153 -3.92 6.70 -8.91
C LYS A 153 -4.48 6.70 -7.49
N ILE A 154 -4.54 5.52 -6.86
CA ILE A 154 -4.98 5.41 -5.45
C ILE A 154 -4.00 6.14 -4.53
N HIS A 155 -2.70 5.95 -4.70
CA HIS A 155 -1.68 6.68 -3.94
C HIS A 155 -1.88 8.20 -4.04
N ASN A 156 -2.06 8.73 -5.25
CA ASN A 156 -2.32 10.16 -5.45
C ASN A 156 -3.65 10.62 -4.85
N LEU A 157 -4.67 9.76 -4.85
CA LEU A 157 -5.96 10.05 -4.23
C LEU A 157 -5.84 10.12 -2.71
N LEU A 158 -5.13 9.17 -2.09
CA LEU A 158 -4.86 9.16 -0.63
C LEU A 158 -4.06 10.40 -0.20
N ARG A 159 -3.07 10.82 -0.98
CA ARG A 159 -2.35 12.08 -0.71
C ARG A 159 -3.27 13.29 -0.61
N ARG A 160 -4.41 13.30 -1.32
CA ARG A 160 -5.42 14.37 -1.24
C ARG A 160 -6.41 14.19 -0.08
N TYR A 161 -6.36 13.06 0.65
CA TYR A 161 -7.28 12.83 1.77
C TYR A 161 -7.14 13.89 2.87
N ARG A 162 -5.95 14.46 3.04
CA ARG A 162 -5.74 15.60 3.92
C ARG A 162 -6.64 16.80 3.57
N ASP A 163 -6.79 17.10 2.28
CA ASP A 163 -7.66 18.20 1.82
C ASP A 163 -9.13 17.90 2.13
N VAL A 164 -9.53 16.63 2.06
CA VAL A 164 -10.86 16.15 2.50
C VAL A 164 -11.05 16.41 4.00
N ARG A 165 -10.09 16.02 4.83
CA ARG A 165 -10.14 16.23 6.28
C ARG A 165 -10.18 17.73 6.67
N LEU A 166 -9.58 18.59 5.89
CA LEU A 166 -9.60 20.04 6.09
C LEU A 166 -10.86 20.71 5.49
N GLY A 167 -11.75 19.94 4.86
CA GLY A 167 -12.95 20.47 4.20
C GLY A 167 -12.65 21.26 2.91
N LEU A 168 -11.45 21.12 2.36
CA LEU A 168 -11.04 21.76 1.10
C LEU A 168 -11.45 20.97 -0.13
N MET A 169 -11.78 19.68 0.05
CA MET A 169 -12.27 18.76 -0.97
C MET A 169 -13.57 18.10 -0.50
N ASN A 170 -14.49 17.87 -1.44
CA ASN A 170 -15.73 17.15 -1.15
C ASN A 170 -15.45 15.66 -0.89
N ARG A 171 -15.86 15.19 0.30
CA ARG A 171 -15.62 13.80 0.75
C ARG A 171 -16.34 12.78 -0.11
N ASP A 172 -17.57 13.04 -0.50
CA ASP A 172 -18.38 12.07 -1.26
C ASP A 172 -17.76 11.83 -2.64
N LYS A 173 -17.35 12.89 -3.33
CA LYS A 173 -16.64 12.77 -4.62
C LYS A 173 -15.32 12.02 -4.49
N TRP A 174 -14.59 12.25 -3.41
CA TRP A 174 -13.36 11.54 -3.13
C TRP A 174 -13.60 10.04 -2.88
N LEU A 175 -14.64 9.69 -2.11
CA LEU A 175 -15.04 8.31 -1.86
C LEU A 175 -15.53 7.62 -3.13
N ASP A 176 -16.29 8.31 -3.99
CA ASP A 176 -16.75 7.77 -5.27
C ASP A 176 -15.57 7.45 -6.20
N GLU A 177 -14.56 8.34 -6.24
CA GLU A 177 -13.34 8.11 -7.01
C GLU A 177 -12.55 6.91 -6.45
N LEU A 178 -12.41 6.79 -5.13
CA LEU A 178 -11.76 5.66 -4.47
C LEU A 178 -12.48 4.36 -4.78
N ARG A 179 -13.82 4.33 -4.66
CA ARG A 179 -14.64 3.16 -4.97
C ARG A 179 -14.46 2.71 -6.41
N CYS A 180 -14.43 3.63 -7.35
CA CYS A 180 -14.20 3.32 -8.76
C CYS A 180 -12.83 2.63 -8.97
N TYR A 181 -11.75 3.13 -8.36
CA TYR A 181 -10.43 2.50 -8.49
C TYR A 181 -10.37 1.12 -7.82
N VAL A 182 -10.99 0.97 -6.65
CA VAL A 182 -11.05 -0.33 -5.95
C VAL A 182 -11.87 -1.34 -6.76
N GLU A 183 -12.98 -0.92 -7.38
CA GLU A 183 -13.77 -1.76 -8.27
C GLU A 183 -12.96 -2.23 -9.49
N ILE A 184 -12.23 -1.32 -10.13
CA ILE A 184 -11.37 -1.66 -11.26
C ILE A 184 -10.27 -2.64 -10.84
N ILE A 185 -9.62 -2.44 -9.68
CA ILE A 185 -8.60 -3.36 -9.16
C ILE A 185 -9.19 -4.75 -8.92
N MET A 186 -10.38 -4.84 -8.33
CA MET A 186 -11.05 -6.12 -8.07
C MET A 186 -11.39 -6.88 -9.36
N GLN A 187 -11.53 -6.20 -10.48
CA GLN A 187 -11.83 -6.80 -11.79
C GLN A 187 -10.60 -6.94 -12.70
N THR A 188 -9.46 -6.37 -12.31
CA THR A 188 -8.23 -6.40 -13.10
C THR A 188 -7.37 -7.59 -12.70
N GLU A 189 -6.83 -8.33 -13.66
CA GLU A 189 -5.88 -9.40 -13.39
C GLU A 189 -4.55 -8.80 -12.88
N MET A 190 -4.10 -9.27 -11.72
CA MET A 190 -2.92 -8.74 -11.03
C MET A 190 -1.61 -9.19 -11.67
N ILE A 191 -1.59 -10.41 -12.22
CA ILE A 191 -0.37 -11.06 -12.75
C ILE A 191 -0.43 -11.10 -14.28
N ARG A 192 0.73 -10.91 -14.90
CA ARG A 192 0.85 -11.06 -16.36
C ARG A 192 0.83 -12.54 -16.76
N GLU A 193 0.04 -12.88 -17.77
CA GLU A 193 0.01 -14.25 -18.33
C GLU A 193 1.31 -14.62 -19.04
N LYS A 194 1.98 -13.64 -19.66
CA LYS A 194 3.20 -13.88 -20.44
C LYS A 194 4.42 -13.31 -19.74
N LYS A 195 5.47 -14.12 -19.64
CA LYS A 195 6.78 -13.70 -19.16
C LYS A 195 7.32 -12.57 -20.04
N LEU A 196 7.75 -11.47 -19.42
CA LEU A 196 8.40 -10.37 -20.13
C LEU A 196 9.69 -10.83 -20.77
N LYS A 197 9.98 -10.29 -21.96
CA LYS A 197 11.33 -10.35 -22.56
C LYS A 197 12.15 -9.19 -21.99
N VAL A 198 13.47 -9.36 -21.92
CA VAL A 198 14.40 -8.32 -21.43
C VAL A 198 14.20 -6.98 -22.17
N SER A 199 13.86 -7.02 -23.47
CA SER A 199 13.54 -5.83 -24.26
C SER A 199 12.32 -5.05 -23.73
N ASN A 200 11.31 -5.77 -23.22
CA ASN A 200 10.13 -5.13 -22.62
C ASN A 200 10.46 -4.50 -21.27
N GLU A 201 11.36 -5.12 -20.50
CA GLU A 201 11.84 -4.59 -19.22
C GLU A 201 12.61 -3.30 -19.41
N ILE A 202 13.52 -3.26 -20.39
CA ILE A 202 14.26 -2.05 -20.76
C ILE A 202 13.31 -0.92 -21.15
N THR A 203 12.32 -1.21 -22.00
CA THR A 203 11.32 -0.21 -22.42
C THR A 203 10.53 0.34 -21.23
N ASN A 204 10.16 -0.50 -20.26
CA ASN A 204 9.40 -0.08 -19.06
C ASN A 204 10.23 0.82 -18.12
N VAL A 205 11.55 0.66 -18.10
CA VAL A 205 12.45 1.49 -17.28
C VAL A 205 12.75 2.83 -17.96
N MET A 206 12.67 2.88 -19.29
CA MET A 206 12.99 4.08 -20.08
C MET A 206 11.82 5.04 -20.29
N ASN A 207 10.59 4.63 -19.96
CA ASN A 207 9.36 5.43 -20.02
C ASN A 207 8.96 5.91 -18.62
#